data_4a77fcaa448344881e5efb1d03b69824
#
_entry.id   4a77fcaa448344881e5efb1d03b69824
#
_cell.length_a   1.000
_cell.length_b   1.000
_cell.length_c   1.000
_cell.angle_alpha   90.00
_cell.angle_beta   90.00
_cell.angle_gamma   90.00
#
_symmetry.space_group_name_H-M   'P 1'
#
loop_
_entity.id
_entity.type
_entity.pdbx_description
1 polymer ?
#
loop_
_entity_poly.entity_id
_entity_poly.type
_entity_poly.pdbx_seq_one_letter_code
_entity_poly.pdbx_strand_id
1 'polypeptide(L)'
;MKLQEIINGINSLETKGNLDLEISDIHIDSRKVEENHLFIAVKGTQTDGHAYIGKAIEKGAKAIVCETLPEDINNDITYIKVENTEDCVGKIATTFYGNPTSKLKLIGVTGTNGKTTIATLLYNMFRKFGYKAGLISTVCNYIDDEAIPTEHTTPDPITLNKLLGRMADEGCKYAFMEVSSHSVAQKRIGGLTFAGSIFTNLTRDHLDYHKTVDNYLKAKKAFFDNLPKSAFALTNLDDKNGMVMVQNTKAKVCTYSLRSLSDFKGKVLEDGFEGMLLDINNVEVNVQFIGRFNASNLLAVYGAACLLGKKPEDVLLALSVLQPVSGRFDALRSPKGYSAIVDYAHTPDALVNVLSTIQEVLNGRGHVITVVGAGGNRDKGKRPIMAQEAVKQSDKVIITSDNPRFEEPQDIINDMLAGLSKEDMRKVLCIVDRKEAIKTACMLAQTGDAILVAGKGHENYQDIKGVKYHFDDKEVIREIFANE
;
A
#
# COMPACT_ATOMS: atom_id res chain seq x y z
N MET A 1 6.55 31.87 0.52
CA MET A 1 8.02 31.55 0.46
C MET A 1 8.61 32.14 -0.79
N LYS A 2 9.82 32.70 -0.75
CA LYS A 2 10.47 33.25 -1.93
C LYS A 2 10.83 32.16 -2.96
N LEU A 3 10.61 32.43 -4.24
CA LEU A 3 10.92 31.49 -5.32
C LEU A 3 12.37 31.03 -5.31
N GLN A 4 13.30 31.95 -5.03
CA GLN A 4 14.74 31.63 -4.92
C GLN A 4 15.02 30.57 -3.85
N GLU A 5 14.30 30.58 -2.72
CA GLU A 5 14.45 29.58 -1.66
C GLU A 5 13.89 28.23 -2.12
N ILE A 6 12.73 28.24 -2.80
CA ILE A 6 12.05 27.02 -3.28
C ILE A 6 12.93 26.24 -4.27
N ILE A 7 13.63 26.94 -5.18
CA ILE A 7 14.42 26.33 -6.24
C ILE A 7 15.90 26.07 -5.84
N ASN A 8 16.31 26.44 -4.65
CA ASN A 8 17.70 26.31 -4.20
C ASN A 8 18.27 24.87 -4.19
N GLY A 9 17.44 23.88 -4.30
CA GLY A 9 17.87 22.46 -4.32
C GLY A 9 17.87 21.82 -5.70
N ILE A 10 17.51 22.55 -6.75
CA ILE A 10 17.44 22.05 -8.13
C ILE A 10 18.53 22.65 -9.02
N ASN A 11 18.89 21.88 -10.05
CA ASN A 11 19.88 22.31 -11.05
C ASN A 11 19.15 23.00 -12.21
N SER A 12 19.10 24.33 -12.20
CA SER A 12 18.50 25.11 -13.29
C SER A 12 19.51 25.30 -14.43
N LEU A 13 19.09 25.05 -15.67
CA LEU A 13 19.86 25.29 -16.89
C LEU A 13 19.79 26.76 -17.33
N GLU A 14 18.60 27.37 -17.18
CA GLU A 14 18.33 28.75 -17.57
C GLU A 14 17.23 29.32 -16.68
N THR A 15 17.33 30.59 -16.31
CA THR A 15 16.31 31.30 -15.55
C THR A 15 16.01 32.63 -16.23
N LYS A 16 14.72 32.92 -16.49
CA LYS A 16 14.25 34.18 -17.03
C LYS A 16 13.20 34.79 -16.11
N GLY A 17 13.39 36.00 -15.69
CA GLY A 17 12.47 36.75 -14.83
C GLY A 17 13.03 36.98 -13.40
N ASN A 18 12.14 37.28 -12.46
CA ASN A 18 12.50 37.72 -11.11
C ASN A 18 12.41 36.51 -10.13
N LEU A 19 13.48 36.21 -9.42
CA LEU A 19 13.52 35.18 -8.40
C LEU A 19 13.06 35.64 -7.00
N ASP A 20 12.91 36.95 -6.80
CA ASP A 20 12.45 37.53 -5.52
C ASP A 20 10.91 37.61 -5.46
N LEU A 21 10.23 36.62 -6.03
CA LEU A 21 8.77 36.52 -6.00
C LEU A 21 8.33 35.70 -4.79
N GLU A 22 7.23 36.12 -4.16
CA GLU A 22 6.54 35.30 -3.15
C GLU A 22 5.61 34.31 -3.84
N ILE A 23 5.81 33.03 -3.55
CA ILE A 23 4.99 31.91 -4.02
C ILE A 23 4.11 31.44 -2.87
N SER A 24 2.79 31.38 -3.12
CA SER A 24 1.78 30.99 -2.14
C SER A 24 1.49 29.48 -2.12
N ASP A 25 1.56 28.81 -3.26
CA ASP A 25 1.44 27.34 -3.37
C ASP A 25 2.13 26.82 -4.65
N ILE A 26 2.28 25.49 -4.75
CA ILE A 26 2.96 24.81 -5.86
C ILE A 26 2.05 23.72 -6.45
N HIS A 27 2.03 23.56 -7.78
CA HIS A 27 1.17 22.59 -8.45
C HIS A 27 1.81 21.95 -9.68
N ILE A 28 1.47 20.68 -9.94
CA ILE A 28 1.71 19.97 -11.21
C ILE A 28 0.43 19.85 -12.05
N ASP A 29 -0.72 20.22 -11.48
CA ASP A 29 -2.03 20.23 -12.16
C ASP A 29 -2.45 21.68 -12.41
N SER A 30 -2.49 22.10 -13.68
CA SER A 30 -2.86 23.46 -14.08
C SER A 30 -4.28 23.86 -13.66
N ARG A 31 -5.16 22.89 -13.37
CA ARG A 31 -6.53 23.17 -12.92
C ARG A 31 -6.58 23.70 -11.49
N LYS A 32 -5.56 23.38 -10.66
CA LYS A 32 -5.42 23.79 -9.25
C LYS A 32 -4.60 25.06 -9.08
N VAL A 33 -4.06 25.60 -10.16
CA VAL A 33 -3.27 26.83 -10.12
C VAL A 33 -4.20 28.02 -9.84
N GLU A 34 -3.72 28.91 -8.97
CA GLU A 34 -4.32 30.20 -8.62
C GLU A 34 -3.25 31.30 -8.65
N GLU A 35 -3.60 32.50 -8.16
CA GLU A 35 -2.70 33.66 -8.19
C GLU A 35 -1.46 33.43 -7.30
N ASN A 36 -0.28 33.84 -7.79
CA ASN A 36 1.03 33.70 -7.14
C ASN A 36 1.48 32.25 -6.92
N HIS A 37 0.94 31.28 -7.67
CA HIS A 37 1.41 29.91 -7.63
C HIS A 37 2.62 29.65 -8.52
N LEU A 38 3.40 28.62 -8.16
CA LEU A 38 4.40 28.01 -9.02
C LEU A 38 3.77 26.78 -9.71
N PHE A 39 3.79 26.76 -11.03
CA PHE A 39 3.41 25.61 -11.81
C PHE A 39 4.64 24.84 -12.29
N ILE A 40 4.66 23.53 -12.11
CA ILE A 40 5.73 22.63 -12.55
C ILE A 40 5.19 21.78 -13.69
N ALA A 41 5.68 22.00 -14.90
CA ALA A 41 5.25 21.32 -16.12
C ALA A 41 5.90 19.94 -16.23
N VAL A 42 5.29 18.93 -15.59
CA VAL A 42 5.81 17.56 -15.58
C VAL A 42 5.37 16.80 -16.83
N LYS A 43 6.29 16.07 -17.44
CA LYS A 43 6.01 15.18 -18.55
C LYS A 43 5.50 13.85 -18.02
N GLY A 44 4.19 13.75 -17.81
CA GLY A 44 3.53 12.56 -17.27
C GLY A 44 3.41 11.41 -18.27
N THR A 45 2.98 10.26 -17.78
CA THR A 45 2.81 9.04 -18.60
C THR A 45 1.64 9.12 -19.60
N GLN A 46 0.65 9.96 -19.36
CA GLN A 46 -0.55 10.12 -20.19
C GLN A 46 -0.63 11.49 -20.85
N THR A 47 -0.13 12.52 -20.21
CA THR A 47 -0.21 13.92 -20.69
C THR A 47 1.10 14.65 -20.39
N ASP A 48 1.50 15.54 -21.31
CA ASP A 48 2.65 16.43 -21.12
C ASP A 48 2.17 17.74 -20.47
N GLY A 49 2.65 18.05 -19.28
CA GLY A 49 2.35 19.26 -18.52
C GLY A 49 2.72 20.55 -19.26
N HIS A 50 3.70 20.49 -20.17
CA HIS A 50 4.13 21.65 -20.97
C HIS A 50 2.99 22.22 -21.84
N ALA A 51 2.07 21.37 -22.31
CA ALA A 51 0.90 21.81 -23.07
C ALA A 51 -0.08 22.70 -22.25
N TYR A 52 0.07 22.73 -20.94
CA TYR A 52 -0.81 23.45 -20.03
C TYR A 52 -0.16 24.69 -19.40
N ILE A 53 1.06 25.07 -19.81
CA ILE A 53 1.75 26.25 -19.29
C ILE A 53 0.90 27.50 -19.51
N GLY A 54 0.34 27.71 -20.71
CA GLY A 54 -0.54 28.85 -21.01
C GLY A 54 -1.74 28.94 -20.06
N LYS A 55 -2.42 27.80 -19.82
CA LYS A 55 -3.55 27.74 -18.87
C LYS A 55 -3.14 28.04 -17.44
N ALA A 56 -1.96 27.62 -17.02
CA ALA A 56 -1.46 27.91 -15.69
C ALA A 56 -1.19 29.42 -15.53
N ILE A 57 -0.63 30.07 -16.55
CA ILE A 57 -0.41 31.51 -16.57
C ILE A 57 -1.74 32.28 -16.53
N GLU A 58 -2.72 31.89 -17.35
CA GLU A 58 -4.07 32.50 -17.37
C GLU A 58 -4.75 32.41 -15.99
N LYS A 59 -4.46 31.38 -15.20
CA LYS A 59 -4.97 31.19 -13.84
C LYS A 59 -4.17 31.89 -12.74
N GLY A 60 -3.07 32.57 -13.11
CA GLY A 60 -2.32 33.39 -12.18
C GLY A 60 -0.98 32.83 -11.72
N ALA A 61 -0.47 31.77 -12.37
CA ALA A 61 0.89 31.30 -12.08
C ALA A 61 1.89 32.47 -12.33
N LYS A 62 2.78 32.71 -11.37
CA LYS A 62 3.85 33.72 -11.47
C LYS A 62 5.21 33.12 -11.78
N ALA A 63 5.35 31.80 -11.59
CA ALA A 63 6.57 31.07 -11.93
C ALA A 63 6.23 29.72 -12.57
N ILE A 64 7.09 29.31 -13.51
CA ILE A 64 6.97 28.07 -14.27
C ILE A 64 8.29 27.31 -14.20
N VAL A 65 8.27 26.04 -13.78
CA VAL A 65 9.40 25.10 -13.97
C VAL A 65 9.08 24.23 -15.18
N CYS A 66 9.98 24.17 -16.16
CA CYS A 66 9.76 23.43 -17.42
C CYS A 66 11.07 22.88 -17.99
N GLU A 67 10.98 21.89 -18.89
CA GLU A 67 12.12 21.36 -19.66
C GLU A 67 12.36 22.15 -20.94
N THR A 68 11.29 22.69 -21.51
CA THR A 68 11.33 23.51 -22.73
C THR A 68 10.59 24.81 -22.46
N LEU A 69 11.24 25.93 -22.76
CA LEU A 69 10.61 27.23 -22.68
C LEU A 69 9.53 27.37 -23.77
N PRO A 70 8.38 28.02 -23.49
CA PRO A 70 7.38 28.32 -24.50
C PRO A 70 7.98 29.27 -25.57
N GLU A 71 7.43 29.22 -26.80
CA GLU A 71 7.87 30.07 -27.88
C GLU A 71 7.60 31.58 -27.57
N ASP A 72 6.43 31.86 -27.01
CA ASP A 72 6.03 33.18 -26.55
C ASP A 72 6.32 33.35 -25.06
N ILE A 73 7.38 34.08 -24.74
CA ILE A 73 7.78 34.41 -23.37
C ILE A 73 6.98 35.58 -22.85
N ASN A 74 6.23 35.38 -21.78
CA ASN A 74 5.59 36.46 -21.03
C ASN A 74 6.58 37.03 -20.01
N ASN A 75 6.91 38.32 -20.13
CA ASN A 75 7.90 39.00 -19.28
C ASN A 75 7.44 39.19 -17.82
N ASP A 76 6.13 39.02 -17.53
CA ASP A 76 5.57 39.08 -16.17
C ASP A 76 5.68 37.74 -15.42
N ILE A 77 6.18 36.70 -16.08
CA ILE A 77 6.32 35.35 -15.56
C ILE A 77 7.80 34.98 -15.44
N THR A 78 8.14 34.32 -14.34
CA THR A 78 9.48 33.74 -14.15
C THR A 78 9.53 32.29 -14.62
N TYR A 79 10.43 32.00 -15.55
CA TYR A 79 10.65 30.67 -16.09
C TYR A 79 11.96 30.07 -15.56
N ILE A 80 11.89 28.86 -15.07
CA ILE A 80 13.04 28.08 -14.62
C ILE A 80 13.14 26.84 -15.51
N LYS A 81 14.11 26.82 -16.42
CA LYS A 81 14.38 25.68 -17.28
C LYS A 81 15.26 24.68 -16.56
N VAL A 82 14.86 23.41 -16.56
CA VAL A 82 15.58 22.29 -15.97
C VAL A 82 15.78 21.17 -17.00
N GLU A 83 16.67 20.23 -16.73
CA GLU A 83 16.88 19.09 -17.62
C GLU A 83 15.70 18.10 -17.57
N ASN A 84 15.19 17.83 -16.35
CA ASN A 84 14.08 16.92 -16.11
C ASN A 84 13.21 17.44 -14.96
N THR A 85 11.94 17.69 -15.22
CA THR A 85 11.00 18.21 -14.24
C THR A 85 10.58 17.16 -13.21
N GLU A 86 10.49 15.86 -13.56
CA GLU A 86 10.18 14.81 -12.59
C GLU A 86 11.23 14.70 -11.48
N ASP A 87 12.51 14.92 -11.80
CA ASP A 87 13.60 14.91 -10.80
C ASP A 87 13.59 16.14 -9.89
N CYS A 88 12.91 17.21 -10.30
CA CYS A 88 12.84 18.49 -9.58
C CYS A 88 11.63 18.58 -8.64
N VAL A 89 10.46 18.05 -9.03
CA VAL A 89 9.19 18.21 -8.28
C VAL A 89 9.33 17.83 -6.81
N GLY A 90 9.90 16.68 -6.53
CA GLY A 90 10.04 16.20 -5.15
C GLY A 90 10.92 17.13 -4.30
N LYS A 91 12.03 17.63 -4.85
CA LYS A 91 12.93 18.57 -4.17
C LYS A 91 12.27 19.91 -3.91
N ILE A 92 11.57 20.45 -4.92
CA ILE A 92 10.79 21.68 -4.81
C ILE A 92 9.73 21.54 -3.71
N ALA A 93 8.96 20.45 -3.75
CA ALA A 93 7.94 20.18 -2.74
C ALA A 93 8.53 20.02 -1.33
N THR A 94 9.64 19.29 -1.19
CA THR A 94 10.32 19.12 0.09
C THR A 94 10.76 20.47 0.67
N THR A 95 11.33 21.34 -0.14
CA THR A 95 11.74 22.69 0.30
C THR A 95 10.54 23.54 0.66
N PHE A 96 9.52 23.56 -0.21
CA PHE A 96 8.31 24.39 -0.01
C PHE A 96 7.56 24.04 1.28
N TYR A 97 7.45 22.74 1.61
CA TYR A 97 6.81 22.27 2.84
C TYR A 97 7.75 22.15 4.04
N GLY A 98 8.91 22.85 4.02
CA GLY A 98 9.79 23.04 5.17
C GLY A 98 10.60 21.82 5.56
N ASN A 99 11.02 20.99 4.60
CA ASN A 99 11.87 19.80 4.79
C ASN A 99 11.33 18.85 5.88
N PRO A 100 10.11 18.31 5.71
CA PRO A 100 9.41 17.59 6.78
C PRO A 100 10.20 16.38 7.32
N THR A 101 10.96 15.69 6.47
CA THR A 101 11.77 14.53 6.87
C THR A 101 13.03 14.88 7.68
N SER A 102 13.32 16.15 7.89
CA SER A 102 14.32 16.61 8.87
C SER A 102 13.73 16.73 10.29
N LYS A 103 12.40 16.83 10.41
CA LYS A 103 11.67 17.04 11.66
C LYS A 103 11.07 15.75 12.23
N LEU A 104 10.79 14.75 11.38
CA LEU A 104 10.26 13.44 11.76
C LEU A 104 11.09 12.30 11.13
N LYS A 105 11.01 11.10 11.71
CA LYS A 105 11.63 9.91 11.15
C LYS A 105 10.65 9.22 10.19
N LEU A 106 10.98 9.26 8.88
CA LEU A 106 10.21 8.60 7.84
C LEU A 106 10.72 7.18 7.60
N ILE A 107 9.85 6.18 7.66
CA ILE A 107 10.14 4.78 7.40
C ILE A 107 9.31 4.31 6.21
N GLY A 108 9.98 3.76 5.19
CA GLY A 108 9.33 3.24 4.00
C GLY A 108 9.27 1.72 3.99
N VAL A 109 8.12 1.16 3.61
CA VAL A 109 7.91 -0.28 3.46
C VAL A 109 7.65 -0.60 1.99
N THR A 110 8.47 -1.46 1.40
CA THR A 110 8.30 -1.92 0.02
C THR A 110 8.34 -3.44 -0.10
N GLY A 111 7.76 -3.94 -1.16
CA GLY A 111 7.62 -5.35 -1.50
C GLY A 111 6.37 -5.58 -2.33
N THR A 112 6.07 -6.82 -2.68
CA THR A 112 4.80 -7.14 -3.34
C THR A 112 3.68 -7.16 -2.32
N ASN A 113 3.79 -7.96 -1.29
CA ASN A 113 2.80 -8.14 -0.22
C ASN A 113 3.34 -7.66 1.15
N GLY A 114 2.46 -7.38 2.10
CA GLY A 114 2.79 -7.02 3.48
C GLY A 114 3.03 -5.53 3.75
N LYS A 115 3.15 -4.68 2.73
CA LYS A 115 3.40 -3.24 2.90
C LYS A 115 2.39 -2.55 3.83
N THR A 116 1.12 -2.66 3.52
CA THR A 116 0.02 -2.05 4.29
C THR A 116 0.02 -2.56 5.72
N THR A 117 0.14 -3.88 5.90
CA THR A 117 0.16 -4.50 7.22
C THR A 117 1.32 -3.96 8.06
N ILE A 118 2.54 -3.99 7.56
CA ILE A 118 3.73 -3.54 8.31
C ILE A 118 3.66 -2.04 8.63
N ALA A 119 3.34 -1.19 7.63
CA ALA A 119 3.23 0.25 7.86
C ALA A 119 2.16 0.60 8.90
N THR A 120 0.99 -0.02 8.81
CA THR A 120 -0.11 0.19 9.76
C THR A 120 0.23 -0.33 11.16
N LEU A 121 0.85 -1.51 11.27
CA LEU A 121 1.23 -2.06 12.55
C LEU A 121 2.31 -1.23 13.25
N LEU A 122 3.30 -0.72 12.52
CA LEU A 122 4.29 0.22 13.05
C LEU A 122 3.63 1.51 13.54
N TYR A 123 2.75 2.10 12.74
CA TYR A 123 1.98 3.29 13.16
C TYR A 123 1.19 3.01 14.44
N ASN A 124 0.43 1.92 14.52
CA ASN A 124 -0.34 1.55 15.70
C ASN A 124 0.56 1.30 16.91
N MET A 125 1.69 0.61 16.73
CA MET A 125 2.65 0.31 17.79
C MET A 125 3.27 1.60 18.36
N PHE A 126 3.71 2.53 17.51
CA PHE A 126 4.33 3.76 17.97
C PHE A 126 3.34 4.70 18.67
N ARG A 127 2.07 4.68 18.26
CA ARG A 127 1.00 5.35 18.99
C ARG A 127 0.77 4.73 20.38
N LYS A 128 0.81 3.40 20.49
CA LYS A 128 0.76 2.71 21.80
C LYS A 128 1.94 3.08 22.70
N PHE A 129 3.11 3.38 22.13
CA PHE A 129 4.25 3.93 22.88
C PHE A 129 4.09 5.41 23.25
N GLY A 130 2.96 6.05 22.94
CA GLY A 130 2.67 7.44 23.28
C GLY A 130 3.25 8.47 22.33
N TYR A 131 3.69 8.07 21.14
CA TYR A 131 4.15 9.01 20.11
C TYR A 131 3.00 9.40 19.19
N LYS A 132 2.94 10.68 18.81
CA LYS A 132 2.21 11.07 17.62
C LYS A 132 2.91 10.50 16.41
N ALA A 133 2.18 9.84 15.55
CA ALA A 133 2.69 9.17 14.36
C ALA A 133 1.82 9.44 13.13
N GLY A 134 2.44 9.41 11.95
CA GLY A 134 1.76 9.47 10.67
C GLY A 134 1.74 8.12 9.96
N LEU A 135 0.73 7.90 9.14
CA LEU A 135 0.62 6.75 8.24
C LEU A 135 0.26 7.23 6.83
N ILE A 136 0.97 6.71 5.83
CA ILE A 136 0.64 6.89 4.40
C ILE A 136 0.50 5.51 3.79
N SER A 137 -0.75 5.13 3.45
CA SER A 137 -1.06 3.77 3.04
C SER A 137 -2.14 3.69 1.96
N THR A 138 -2.32 2.52 1.40
CA THR A 138 -3.38 2.22 0.42
C THR A 138 -4.79 2.40 1.00
N VAL A 139 -4.95 2.13 2.29
CA VAL A 139 -6.25 2.11 2.97
C VAL A 139 -6.71 3.51 3.34
N CYS A 140 -5.87 4.23 4.08
CA CYS A 140 -6.13 5.57 4.59
C CYS A 140 -4.81 6.18 5.03
N ASN A 141 -4.68 7.48 4.90
CA ASN A 141 -3.60 8.23 5.52
C ASN A 141 -4.04 8.69 6.90
N TYR A 142 -3.11 8.75 7.85
CA TYR A 142 -3.39 9.27 9.18
C TYR A 142 -2.35 10.32 9.59
N ILE A 143 -2.82 11.41 10.17
CA ILE A 143 -2.01 12.36 10.91
C ILE A 143 -2.45 12.23 12.37
N ASP A 144 -1.67 11.52 13.16
CA ASP A 144 -2.05 11.04 14.49
C ASP A 144 -3.44 10.34 14.44
N ASP A 145 -4.49 10.89 15.02
CA ASP A 145 -5.85 10.34 15.01
C ASP A 145 -6.70 10.78 13.80
N GLU A 146 -6.28 11.80 13.06
CA GLU A 146 -7.03 12.32 11.92
C GLU A 146 -6.90 11.40 10.70
N ALA A 147 -8.01 10.82 10.28
CA ALA A 147 -8.08 10.00 9.06
C ALA A 147 -8.26 10.88 7.81
N ILE A 148 -7.40 10.71 6.82
CA ILE A 148 -7.43 11.44 5.54
C ILE A 148 -7.60 10.42 4.42
N PRO A 149 -8.72 10.47 3.66
CA PRO A 149 -8.93 9.60 2.51
C PRO A 149 -7.78 9.65 1.50
N THR A 150 -7.48 8.53 0.87
CA THR A 150 -6.43 8.43 -0.14
C THR A 150 -6.98 7.84 -1.44
N GLU A 151 -6.42 8.29 -2.57
CA GLU A 151 -6.69 7.71 -3.88
C GLU A 151 -5.54 6.82 -4.37
N HIS A 152 -4.37 6.95 -3.77
CA HIS A 152 -3.15 6.27 -4.17
C HIS A 152 -2.38 5.73 -2.97
N THR A 153 -1.81 4.54 -3.11
CA THR A 153 -0.90 3.93 -2.11
C THR A 153 0.24 4.86 -1.70
N THR A 154 0.82 5.54 -2.67
CA THR A 154 1.84 6.59 -2.47
C THR A 154 1.40 7.79 -3.29
N PRO A 155 1.04 8.92 -2.67
CA PRO A 155 0.62 10.14 -3.37
C PRO A 155 1.68 10.72 -4.31
N ASP A 156 1.29 11.71 -5.12
CA ASP A 156 2.23 12.53 -5.88
C ASP A 156 3.18 13.31 -4.94
N PRO A 157 4.34 13.81 -5.44
CA PRO A 157 5.35 14.42 -4.57
C PRO A 157 4.85 15.64 -3.79
N ILE A 158 3.95 16.44 -4.35
CA ILE A 158 3.41 17.64 -3.69
C ILE A 158 2.46 17.24 -2.56
N THR A 159 1.49 16.40 -2.85
CA THR A 159 0.54 15.86 -1.85
C THR A 159 1.29 15.13 -0.73
N LEU A 160 2.31 14.32 -1.08
CA LEU A 160 3.12 13.58 -0.12
C LEU A 160 3.87 14.51 0.84
N ASN A 161 4.56 15.53 0.32
CA ASN A 161 5.28 16.50 1.15
C ASN A 161 4.34 17.38 1.98
N LYS A 162 3.16 17.73 1.45
CA LYS A 162 2.12 18.46 2.20
C LYS A 162 1.63 17.66 3.40
N LEU A 163 1.37 16.35 3.22
CA LEU A 163 0.98 15.45 4.33
C LEU A 163 2.09 15.33 5.38
N LEU A 164 3.34 15.10 4.94
CA LEU A 164 4.47 15.00 5.84
C LEU A 164 4.75 16.31 6.58
N GLY A 165 4.57 17.46 5.90
CA GLY A 165 4.66 18.80 6.51
C GLY A 165 3.64 18.96 7.63
N ARG A 166 2.36 18.64 7.37
CA ARG A 166 1.31 18.65 8.39
C ARG A 166 1.64 17.71 9.55
N MET A 167 2.09 16.49 9.29
CA MET A 167 2.51 15.54 10.33
C MET A 167 3.60 16.15 11.22
N ALA A 168 4.59 16.79 10.62
CA ALA A 168 5.69 17.43 11.37
C ALA A 168 5.19 18.61 12.21
N ASP A 169 4.32 19.45 11.66
CA ASP A 169 3.77 20.62 12.35
C ASP A 169 2.83 20.22 13.50
N GLU A 170 2.08 19.12 13.36
CA GLU A 170 1.25 18.53 14.42
C GLU A 170 2.05 17.73 15.47
N GLY A 171 3.38 17.65 15.30
CA GLY A 171 4.30 17.04 16.27
C GLY A 171 4.50 15.54 16.13
N CYS A 172 4.14 14.94 14.99
CA CYS A 172 4.49 13.56 14.71
C CYS A 172 6.01 13.37 14.73
N LYS A 173 6.47 12.38 15.49
CA LYS A 173 7.90 12.04 15.58
C LYS A 173 8.31 10.97 14.56
N TYR A 174 7.35 10.19 14.10
CA TYR A 174 7.51 9.10 13.15
C TYR A 174 6.41 9.16 12.10
N ALA A 175 6.77 8.79 10.87
CA ALA A 175 5.82 8.53 9.80
C ALA A 175 6.18 7.20 9.12
N PHE A 176 5.19 6.37 8.91
CA PHE A 176 5.32 5.06 8.26
C PHE A 176 4.57 5.11 6.94
N MET A 177 5.21 4.69 5.85
CA MET A 177 4.59 4.76 4.54
C MET A 177 4.84 3.54 3.68
N GLU A 178 3.83 3.22 2.87
CA GLU A 178 3.99 2.28 1.77
C GLU A 178 4.74 2.93 0.62
N VAL A 179 5.82 2.29 0.16
CA VAL A 179 6.58 2.70 -1.02
C VAL A 179 6.29 1.72 -2.15
N SER A 180 5.42 2.09 -3.09
CA SER A 180 5.08 1.28 -4.25
C SER A 180 6.22 1.34 -5.29
N SER A 181 6.33 0.31 -6.15
CA SER A 181 7.29 0.35 -7.26
C SER A 181 7.02 1.48 -8.26
N HIS A 182 5.74 1.81 -8.46
CA HIS A 182 5.33 2.96 -9.28
C HIS A 182 5.85 4.28 -8.69
N SER A 183 5.75 4.46 -7.37
CA SER A 183 6.20 5.70 -6.72
C SER A 183 7.71 5.90 -6.84
N VAL A 184 8.50 4.83 -6.84
CA VAL A 184 9.94 4.91 -7.06
C VAL A 184 10.23 5.21 -8.54
N ALA A 185 9.59 4.48 -9.46
CA ALA A 185 9.78 4.68 -10.90
C ALA A 185 9.36 6.07 -11.38
N GLN A 186 8.30 6.63 -10.79
CA GLN A 186 7.76 7.97 -11.09
C GLN A 186 8.32 9.06 -10.17
N LYS A 187 9.44 8.84 -9.51
CA LYS A 187 10.13 9.81 -8.64
C LYS A 187 9.25 10.48 -7.56
N ARG A 188 8.10 9.86 -7.18
CA ARG A 188 7.16 10.46 -6.21
C ARG A 188 7.76 10.69 -4.83
N ILE A 189 8.77 9.89 -4.45
CA ILE A 189 9.50 10.00 -3.18
C ILE A 189 10.79 10.83 -3.29
N GLY A 190 11.02 11.49 -4.43
CA GLY A 190 12.18 12.36 -4.65
C GLY A 190 12.26 13.48 -3.60
N GLY A 191 13.47 13.81 -3.16
CA GLY A 191 13.71 14.85 -2.15
C GLY A 191 13.49 14.40 -0.69
N LEU A 192 12.79 13.28 -0.44
CA LEU A 192 12.56 12.77 0.92
C LEU A 192 13.79 12.03 1.46
N THR A 193 14.04 12.20 2.75
CA THR A 193 15.09 11.47 3.47
C THR A 193 14.44 10.41 4.38
N PHE A 194 14.73 9.14 4.13
CA PHE A 194 14.23 8.03 4.93
C PHE A 194 15.20 7.70 6.08
N ALA A 195 14.65 7.54 7.29
CA ALA A 195 15.39 7.05 8.45
C ALA A 195 15.55 5.51 8.42
N GLY A 196 14.72 4.83 7.66
CA GLY A 196 14.79 3.39 7.46
C GLY A 196 13.89 2.89 6.33
N SER A 197 14.23 1.71 5.85
CA SER A 197 13.46 1.00 4.84
C SER A 197 13.29 -0.47 5.21
N ILE A 198 12.17 -1.06 4.77
CA ILE A 198 11.83 -2.46 5.01
C ILE A 198 11.49 -3.11 3.67
N PHE A 199 12.17 -4.21 3.34
CA PHE A 199 11.81 -5.08 2.22
C PHE A 199 11.08 -6.32 2.72
N THR A 200 9.91 -6.60 2.14
CA THR A 200 9.08 -7.74 2.55
C THR A 200 9.29 -8.96 1.65
N ASN A 201 8.95 -8.87 0.38
CA ASN A 201 9.04 -9.95 -0.61
C ASN A 201 8.92 -9.41 -2.04
N LEU A 202 9.29 -10.23 -3.02
CA LEU A 202 9.10 -9.93 -4.43
C LEU A 202 8.48 -11.15 -5.14
N THR A 203 7.21 -11.07 -5.48
CA THR A 203 6.50 -12.01 -6.33
C THR A 203 6.09 -11.36 -7.65
N ARG A 204 5.53 -12.13 -8.57
CA ARG A 204 5.13 -11.62 -9.89
C ARG A 204 3.90 -10.70 -9.75
N ASP A 205 4.10 -9.40 -10.00
CA ASP A 205 3.05 -8.38 -9.95
C ASP A 205 3.42 -7.17 -10.81
N HIS A 206 2.44 -6.34 -11.18
CA HIS A 206 2.63 -5.08 -11.90
C HIS A 206 3.44 -5.19 -13.22
N LEU A 207 3.36 -6.32 -13.93
CA LEU A 207 4.06 -6.52 -15.21
C LEU A 207 3.40 -5.76 -16.37
N ASP A 208 2.17 -5.33 -16.23
CA ASP A 208 1.50 -4.38 -17.11
C ASP A 208 2.30 -3.06 -17.22
N TYR A 209 2.80 -2.57 -16.10
CA TYR A 209 3.61 -1.36 -16.00
C TYR A 209 5.11 -1.63 -16.23
N HIS A 210 5.72 -2.52 -15.44
CA HIS A 210 7.17 -2.74 -15.45
C HIS A 210 7.66 -3.60 -16.60
N LYS A 211 6.77 -4.31 -17.35
CA LYS A 211 7.02 -5.22 -18.47
C LYS A 211 7.77 -6.50 -18.08
N THR A 212 8.75 -6.43 -17.19
CA THR A 212 9.55 -7.59 -16.74
C THR A 212 9.72 -7.61 -15.23
N VAL A 213 9.93 -8.81 -14.68
CA VAL A 213 10.25 -9.00 -13.25
C VAL A 213 11.55 -8.28 -12.88
N ASP A 214 12.52 -8.25 -13.77
CA ASP A 214 13.80 -7.55 -13.56
C ASP A 214 13.62 -6.04 -13.42
N ASN A 215 12.82 -5.41 -14.26
CA ASN A 215 12.48 -3.99 -14.14
C ASN A 215 11.72 -3.69 -12.85
N TYR A 216 10.82 -4.59 -12.45
CA TYR A 216 10.08 -4.48 -11.19
C TYR A 216 11.02 -4.55 -9.97
N LEU A 217 11.99 -5.48 -10.01
CA LEU A 217 13.05 -5.60 -9.00
C LEU A 217 13.92 -4.34 -8.96
N LYS A 218 14.40 -3.87 -10.11
CA LYS A 218 15.22 -2.65 -10.22
C LYS A 218 14.50 -1.42 -9.67
N ALA A 219 13.21 -1.27 -9.96
CA ALA A 219 12.41 -0.16 -9.45
C ALA A 219 12.39 -0.16 -7.90
N LYS A 220 12.12 -1.31 -7.26
CA LYS A 220 12.15 -1.40 -5.80
C LYS A 220 13.55 -1.23 -5.21
N LYS A 221 14.57 -1.82 -5.87
CA LYS A 221 15.97 -1.75 -5.43
C LYS A 221 16.48 -0.31 -5.41
N ALA A 222 16.08 0.52 -6.37
CA ALA A 222 16.48 1.93 -6.41
C ALA A 222 16.07 2.70 -5.13
N PHE A 223 15.02 2.29 -4.43
CA PHE A 223 14.66 2.85 -3.13
C PHE A 223 15.76 2.60 -2.07
N PHE A 224 16.30 1.38 -2.01
CA PHE A 224 17.38 1.03 -1.07
C PHE A 224 18.72 1.65 -1.46
N ASP A 225 19.02 1.72 -2.75
CA ASP A 225 20.27 2.27 -3.27
C ASP A 225 20.43 3.77 -2.95
N ASN A 226 19.31 4.49 -2.79
CA ASN A 226 19.25 5.92 -2.49
C ASN A 226 19.19 6.24 -0.98
N LEU A 227 19.21 5.26 -0.10
CA LEU A 227 19.19 5.50 1.34
C LEU A 227 20.48 6.16 1.85
N PRO A 228 20.39 7.13 2.78
CA PRO A 228 21.57 7.72 3.40
C PRO A 228 22.26 6.73 4.37
N LYS A 229 23.54 6.96 4.64
CA LYS A 229 24.33 6.16 5.62
C LYS A 229 23.69 6.08 7.01
N SER A 230 22.96 7.12 7.40
CA SER A 230 22.30 7.20 8.71
C SER A 230 21.04 6.35 8.81
N ALA A 231 20.52 5.83 7.68
CA ALA A 231 19.35 4.98 7.65
C ALA A 231 19.70 3.52 7.96
N PHE A 232 18.65 2.72 8.25
CA PHE A 232 18.74 1.27 8.21
C PHE A 232 18.02 0.71 6.97
N ALA A 233 18.47 -0.45 6.49
CA ALA A 233 17.84 -1.23 5.44
C ALA A 233 17.54 -2.62 6.00
N LEU A 234 16.28 -2.86 6.41
CA LEU A 234 15.83 -4.13 6.96
C LEU A 234 15.30 -5.01 5.83
N THR A 235 15.89 -6.18 5.62
CA THR A 235 15.56 -7.07 4.49
C THR A 235 15.19 -8.47 4.94
N ASN A 236 14.23 -9.06 4.21
CA ASN A 236 13.77 -10.44 4.42
C ASN A 236 14.72 -11.44 3.74
N LEU A 237 15.41 -12.28 4.53
CA LEU A 237 16.27 -13.35 4.00
C LEU A 237 15.49 -14.56 3.48
N ASP A 238 14.21 -14.71 3.83
CA ASP A 238 13.38 -15.80 3.32
C ASP A 238 12.96 -15.57 1.85
N ASP A 239 13.06 -14.34 1.35
CA ASP A 239 12.90 -14.01 -0.06
C ASP A 239 14.25 -14.06 -0.79
N LYS A 240 14.30 -14.77 -1.91
CA LYS A 240 15.53 -14.94 -2.73
C LYS A 240 16.14 -13.61 -3.21
N ASN A 241 15.34 -12.54 -3.30
CA ASN A 241 15.78 -11.20 -3.70
C ASN A 241 16.17 -10.33 -2.50
N GLY A 242 16.03 -10.82 -1.26
CA GLY A 242 16.28 -10.03 -0.06
C GLY A 242 17.65 -9.38 -0.03
N MET A 243 18.71 -10.16 -0.27
CA MET A 243 20.08 -9.62 -0.31
C MET A 243 20.36 -8.80 -1.57
N VAL A 244 19.69 -9.10 -2.68
CA VAL A 244 19.81 -8.31 -3.93
C VAL A 244 19.29 -6.89 -3.71
N MET A 245 18.18 -6.73 -2.96
CA MET A 245 17.60 -5.40 -2.68
C MET A 245 18.58 -4.46 -1.99
N VAL A 246 19.41 -4.98 -1.10
CA VAL A 246 20.31 -4.16 -0.25
C VAL A 246 21.76 -4.17 -0.72
N GLN A 247 22.05 -4.79 -1.86
CA GLN A 247 23.42 -5.01 -2.35
C GLN A 247 24.25 -3.72 -2.51
N ASN A 248 23.62 -2.62 -2.94
CA ASN A 248 24.30 -1.36 -3.25
C ASN A 248 23.95 -0.24 -2.26
N THR A 249 23.16 -0.53 -1.22
CA THR A 249 22.77 0.49 -0.25
C THR A 249 23.96 1.00 0.57
N LYS A 250 23.93 2.27 0.93
CA LYS A 250 24.88 2.88 1.87
C LYS A 250 24.40 2.78 3.32
N ALA A 251 23.14 2.41 3.52
CA ALA A 251 22.51 2.27 4.82
C ALA A 251 23.03 1.05 5.59
N LYS A 252 22.80 1.04 6.90
CA LYS A 252 23.09 -0.14 7.73
C LYS A 252 22.14 -1.27 7.34
N VAL A 253 22.66 -2.34 6.75
CA VAL A 253 21.88 -3.54 6.41
C VAL A 253 21.62 -4.34 7.69
N CYS A 254 20.35 -4.69 7.89
CA CYS A 254 19.87 -5.60 8.91
C CYS A 254 18.92 -6.61 8.27
N THR A 255 18.87 -7.81 8.83
CA THR A 255 18.17 -8.96 8.25
C THR A 255 17.13 -9.52 9.19
N TYR A 256 16.04 -10.06 8.64
CA TYR A 256 15.09 -10.85 9.41
C TYR A 256 14.71 -12.13 8.66
N SER A 257 14.38 -13.19 9.40
CA SER A 257 14.03 -14.48 8.81
C SER A 257 13.27 -15.39 9.80
N LEU A 258 12.32 -16.15 9.27
CA LEU A 258 11.67 -17.28 9.99
C LEU A 258 12.40 -18.61 9.79
N ARG A 259 13.35 -18.68 8.83
CA ARG A 259 13.99 -19.95 8.40
C ARG A 259 15.49 -19.95 8.64
N SER A 260 16.15 -18.81 8.45
CA SER A 260 17.60 -18.69 8.44
C SER A 260 18.12 -17.91 9.64
N LEU A 261 19.42 -18.03 9.92
CA LEU A 261 20.10 -17.18 10.88
C LEU A 261 20.09 -15.73 10.37
N SER A 262 19.67 -14.80 11.19
CA SER A 262 19.49 -13.39 10.86
C SER A 262 19.61 -12.52 12.12
N ASP A 263 19.70 -11.19 11.95
CA ASP A 263 19.76 -10.25 13.07
C ASP A 263 18.46 -10.31 13.91
N PHE A 264 17.32 -10.47 13.25
CA PHE A 264 16.02 -10.68 13.87
C PHE A 264 15.47 -12.04 13.41
N LYS A 265 15.51 -13.02 14.31
CA LYS A 265 15.08 -14.39 14.04
C LYS A 265 13.73 -14.65 14.66
N GLY A 266 12.83 -15.25 13.90
CA GLY A 266 11.54 -15.73 14.39
C GLY A 266 11.32 -17.20 14.08
N LYS A 267 10.41 -17.82 14.81
CA LYS A 267 9.89 -19.16 14.53
C LYS A 267 8.42 -19.21 14.90
N VAL A 268 7.61 -19.82 14.07
CA VAL A 268 6.21 -20.13 14.38
C VAL A 268 6.22 -21.44 15.17
N LEU A 269 5.76 -21.41 16.42
CA LEU A 269 5.63 -22.57 17.28
C LEU A 269 4.24 -23.18 17.13
N GLU A 270 3.20 -22.34 17.16
CA GLU A 270 1.80 -22.72 16.95
C GLU A 270 1.12 -21.72 16.01
N ASP A 271 0.23 -22.20 15.13
CA ASP A 271 -0.56 -21.40 14.20
C ASP A 271 -2.00 -21.94 14.15
N GLY A 272 -2.97 -21.06 14.39
CA GLY A 272 -4.37 -21.40 14.41
C GLY A 272 -5.28 -20.18 14.22
N PHE A 273 -6.59 -20.41 14.07
CA PHE A 273 -7.57 -19.32 13.92
C PHE A 273 -7.74 -18.47 15.19
N GLU A 274 -7.19 -18.87 16.32
CA GLU A 274 -7.16 -18.11 17.58
C GLU A 274 -5.92 -17.19 17.67
N GLY A 275 -4.96 -17.33 16.74
CA GLY A 275 -3.69 -16.59 16.72
C GLY A 275 -2.50 -17.53 16.62
N MET A 276 -1.31 -16.97 16.83
CA MET A 276 -0.04 -17.71 16.76
C MET A 276 0.76 -17.58 18.05
N LEU A 277 1.49 -18.64 18.38
CA LEU A 277 2.62 -18.58 19.32
C LEU A 277 3.92 -18.46 18.50
N LEU A 278 4.62 -17.37 18.68
CA LEU A 278 5.90 -17.09 18.00
C LEU A 278 7.06 -17.14 19.01
N ASP A 279 8.18 -17.69 18.60
CA ASP A 279 9.48 -17.42 19.23
C ASP A 279 10.15 -16.28 18.43
N ILE A 280 10.44 -15.17 19.08
CA ILE A 280 11.17 -14.04 18.49
C ILE A 280 12.44 -13.80 19.31
N ASN A 281 13.59 -14.08 18.72
CA ASN A 281 14.90 -13.97 19.38
C ASN A 281 14.97 -14.69 20.73
N ASN A 282 14.44 -15.92 20.79
CA ASN A 282 14.34 -16.80 21.96
C ASN A 282 13.38 -16.32 23.07
N VAL A 283 12.40 -15.49 22.71
CA VAL A 283 11.30 -15.10 23.61
C VAL A 283 9.98 -15.47 22.96
N GLU A 284 9.17 -16.23 23.69
CA GLU A 284 7.83 -16.63 23.24
C GLU A 284 6.83 -15.49 23.40
N VAL A 285 6.03 -15.27 22.38
CA VAL A 285 4.97 -14.25 22.35
C VAL A 285 3.72 -14.78 21.66
N ASN A 286 2.57 -14.65 22.35
CA ASN A 286 1.28 -14.91 21.75
C ASN A 286 0.81 -13.67 20.97
N VAL A 287 0.34 -13.85 19.74
CA VAL A 287 -0.13 -12.79 18.86
C VAL A 287 -1.49 -13.14 18.25
N GLN A 288 -2.33 -12.13 18.01
CA GLN A 288 -3.69 -12.32 17.47
C GLN A 288 -3.70 -12.36 15.93
N PHE A 289 -2.62 -12.81 15.32
CA PHE A 289 -2.46 -12.89 13.88
C PHE A 289 -2.40 -14.34 13.45
N ILE A 290 -2.78 -14.60 12.20
CA ILE A 290 -2.89 -15.93 11.62
C ILE A 290 -2.00 -16.01 10.38
N GLY A 291 -1.33 -17.14 10.21
CA GLY A 291 -0.56 -17.47 9.03
C GLY A 291 0.90 -16.99 9.04
N ARG A 292 1.76 -17.83 8.50
CA ARG A 292 3.22 -17.62 8.47
C ARG A 292 3.66 -16.31 7.83
N PHE A 293 2.92 -15.81 6.82
CA PHE A 293 3.23 -14.52 6.22
C PHE A 293 3.04 -13.36 7.21
N ASN A 294 2.05 -13.45 8.11
CA ASN A 294 1.90 -12.47 9.19
C ASN A 294 2.98 -12.62 10.26
N ALA A 295 3.45 -13.82 10.55
CA ALA A 295 4.63 -14.00 11.42
C ALA A 295 5.85 -13.27 10.83
N SER A 296 6.08 -13.36 9.51
CA SER A 296 7.13 -12.60 8.81
C SER A 296 6.91 -11.08 8.90
N ASN A 297 5.67 -10.61 8.71
CA ASN A 297 5.32 -9.19 8.85
C ASN A 297 5.57 -8.68 10.29
N LEU A 298 5.18 -9.45 11.30
CA LEU A 298 5.38 -9.11 12.71
C LEU A 298 6.86 -9.08 13.08
N LEU A 299 7.66 -9.99 12.52
CA LEU A 299 9.11 -10.00 12.71
C LEU A 299 9.77 -8.77 12.08
N ALA A 300 9.30 -8.32 10.91
CA ALA A 300 9.73 -7.06 10.30
C ALA A 300 9.35 -5.85 11.16
N VAL A 301 8.15 -5.83 11.74
CA VAL A 301 7.70 -4.79 12.68
C VAL A 301 8.57 -4.77 13.93
N TYR A 302 8.87 -5.94 14.52
CA TYR A 302 9.77 -6.08 15.65
C TYR A 302 11.16 -5.51 15.34
N GLY A 303 11.77 -5.97 14.25
CA GLY A 303 13.10 -5.53 13.83
C GLY A 303 13.17 -4.01 13.59
N ALA A 304 12.19 -3.46 12.87
CA ALA A 304 12.12 -2.03 12.61
C ALA A 304 11.96 -1.19 13.89
N ALA A 305 11.11 -1.63 14.82
CA ALA A 305 10.91 -0.93 16.09
C ALA A 305 12.20 -0.96 16.96
N CYS A 306 12.90 -2.08 17.02
CA CYS A 306 14.20 -2.18 17.69
C CYS A 306 15.26 -1.27 17.04
N LEU A 307 15.31 -1.22 15.70
CA LEU A 307 16.23 -0.33 14.95
C LEU A 307 15.89 1.14 15.15
N LEU A 308 14.65 1.48 15.47
CA LEU A 308 14.21 2.82 15.85
C LEU A 308 14.45 3.12 17.35
N GLY A 309 15.14 2.22 18.07
CA GLY A 309 15.58 2.42 19.45
C GLY A 309 14.55 2.02 20.51
N LYS A 310 13.56 1.19 20.16
CA LYS A 310 12.64 0.65 21.17
C LYS A 310 13.26 -0.58 21.83
N LYS A 311 12.97 -0.78 23.13
CA LYS A 311 13.47 -1.95 23.86
C LYS A 311 12.75 -3.21 23.36
N PRO A 312 13.47 -4.31 23.15
CA PRO A 312 12.87 -5.57 22.68
C PRO A 312 11.65 -6.03 23.48
N GLU A 313 11.70 -5.90 24.81
CA GLU A 313 10.64 -6.34 25.71
C GLU A 313 9.37 -5.51 25.51
N ASP A 314 9.50 -4.19 25.36
CA ASP A 314 8.38 -3.28 25.11
C ASP A 314 7.75 -3.56 23.74
N VAL A 315 8.58 -3.90 22.73
CA VAL A 315 8.11 -4.25 21.39
C VAL A 315 7.34 -5.58 21.41
N LEU A 316 7.83 -6.61 22.11
CA LEU A 316 7.15 -7.89 22.24
C LEU A 316 5.82 -7.73 22.97
N LEU A 317 5.78 -6.95 24.04
CA LEU A 317 4.53 -6.64 24.74
C LEU A 317 3.54 -5.92 23.82
N ALA A 318 4.00 -4.96 23.03
CA ALA A 318 3.14 -4.28 22.06
C ALA A 318 2.61 -5.24 20.98
N LEU A 319 3.44 -6.15 20.45
CA LEU A 319 3.02 -7.16 19.48
C LEU A 319 1.91 -8.07 20.00
N SER A 320 1.95 -8.47 21.27
CA SER A 320 0.94 -9.36 21.87
C SER A 320 -0.46 -8.75 21.95
N VAL A 321 -0.56 -7.44 21.88
CA VAL A 321 -1.86 -6.70 21.98
C VAL A 321 -2.25 -5.95 20.70
N LEU A 322 -1.42 -6.02 19.65
CA LEU A 322 -1.78 -5.48 18.34
C LEU A 322 -2.89 -6.32 17.70
N GLN A 323 -3.79 -5.62 17.02
CA GLN A 323 -4.87 -6.24 16.26
C GLN A 323 -4.51 -6.37 14.78
N PRO A 324 -5.02 -7.39 14.08
CA PRO A 324 -4.95 -7.47 12.63
C PRO A 324 -5.43 -6.19 11.94
N VAL A 325 -4.81 -5.87 10.82
CA VAL A 325 -5.21 -4.72 10.00
C VAL A 325 -6.52 -5.06 9.28
N SER A 326 -7.51 -4.17 9.39
CA SER A 326 -8.81 -4.39 8.78
C SER A 326 -8.71 -4.77 7.30
N GLY A 327 -9.37 -5.86 6.92
CA GLY A 327 -9.39 -6.38 5.56
C GLY A 327 -8.06 -6.94 5.05
N ARG A 328 -7.17 -7.34 5.96
CA ARG A 328 -5.90 -8.02 5.67
C ARG A 328 -5.80 -9.30 6.48
N PHE A 329 -6.29 -10.40 5.92
CA PHE A 329 -6.48 -11.68 6.61
C PHE A 329 -7.18 -11.50 7.97
N ASP A 330 -8.29 -10.79 7.94
CA ASP A 330 -9.02 -10.35 9.11
C ASP A 330 -10.08 -11.41 9.47
N ALA A 331 -9.82 -12.21 10.48
CA ALA A 331 -10.64 -13.35 10.84
C ALA A 331 -11.70 -13.00 11.90
N LEU A 332 -12.93 -13.42 11.64
CA LEU A 332 -14.06 -13.36 12.57
C LEU A 332 -14.50 -14.79 12.90
N ARG A 333 -14.77 -15.04 14.17
CA ARG A 333 -15.22 -16.38 14.65
C ARG A 333 -16.74 -16.42 14.80
N SER A 334 -17.37 -17.39 14.15
CA SER A 334 -18.80 -17.67 14.33
C SER A 334 -19.08 -18.38 15.65
N PRO A 335 -20.21 -18.07 16.33
CA PRO A 335 -20.70 -18.86 17.46
C PRO A 335 -20.87 -20.35 17.13
N LYS A 336 -21.12 -20.70 15.87
CA LYS A 336 -21.22 -22.08 15.39
C LYS A 336 -19.88 -22.79 15.19
N GLY A 337 -18.75 -22.11 15.44
CA GLY A 337 -17.41 -22.69 15.46
C GLY A 337 -16.70 -22.77 14.10
N TYR A 338 -17.14 -22.06 13.06
CA TYR A 338 -16.37 -21.82 11.85
C TYR A 338 -15.73 -20.43 11.87
N SER A 339 -14.82 -20.15 10.95
CA SER A 339 -14.15 -18.84 10.85
C SER A 339 -14.44 -18.18 9.49
N ALA A 340 -14.68 -16.87 9.48
CA ALA A 340 -14.78 -16.08 8.26
C ALA A 340 -13.60 -15.11 8.16
N ILE A 341 -12.84 -15.19 7.07
CA ILE A 341 -11.66 -14.37 6.80
C ILE A 341 -12.02 -13.36 5.72
N VAL A 342 -11.82 -12.07 6.00
CA VAL A 342 -11.98 -10.98 5.04
C VAL A 342 -10.61 -10.51 4.58
N ASP A 343 -10.39 -10.53 3.26
CA ASP A 343 -9.10 -10.13 2.67
C ASP A 343 -9.24 -9.32 1.39
N TYR A 344 -8.29 -8.44 1.14
CA TYR A 344 -8.20 -7.61 -0.06
C TYR A 344 -7.64 -8.37 -1.29
N ALA A 345 -7.53 -9.67 -1.25
CA ALA A 345 -7.02 -10.50 -2.36
C ALA A 345 -7.92 -10.34 -3.61
N HIS A 346 -7.47 -9.54 -4.56
CA HIS A 346 -8.17 -9.20 -5.81
C HIS A 346 -7.33 -9.51 -7.07
N THR A 347 -6.25 -10.28 -6.89
CA THR A 347 -5.40 -10.82 -7.96
C THR A 347 -5.24 -12.32 -7.78
N PRO A 348 -4.96 -13.09 -8.86
CA PRO A 348 -4.75 -14.52 -8.76
C PRO A 348 -3.71 -14.92 -7.71
N ASP A 349 -2.53 -14.29 -7.74
CA ASP A 349 -1.44 -14.60 -6.81
C ASP A 349 -1.80 -14.30 -5.34
N ALA A 350 -2.49 -13.17 -5.09
CA ALA A 350 -2.95 -12.84 -3.74
C ALA A 350 -3.98 -13.87 -3.24
N LEU A 351 -4.89 -14.30 -4.11
CA LEU A 351 -5.90 -15.30 -3.77
C LEU A 351 -5.26 -16.66 -3.44
N VAL A 352 -4.28 -17.09 -4.24
CA VAL A 352 -3.48 -18.30 -3.98
C VAL A 352 -2.81 -18.23 -2.60
N ASN A 353 -2.16 -17.12 -2.29
CA ASN A 353 -1.46 -16.94 -1.01
C ASN A 353 -2.41 -17.03 0.19
N VAL A 354 -3.56 -16.37 0.12
CA VAL A 354 -4.55 -16.38 1.20
C VAL A 354 -5.15 -17.78 1.36
N LEU A 355 -5.54 -18.43 0.27
CA LEU A 355 -6.13 -19.77 0.31
C LEU A 355 -5.14 -20.83 0.80
N SER A 356 -3.89 -20.77 0.34
CA SER A 356 -2.84 -21.68 0.83
C SER A 356 -2.63 -21.54 2.34
N THR A 357 -2.66 -20.30 2.84
CA THR A 357 -2.56 -20.04 4.28
C THR A 357 -3.75 -20.62 5.04
N ILE A 358 -4.98 -20.45 4.55
CA ILE A 358 -6.17 -21.02 5.17
C ILE A 358 -6.05 -22.55 5.24
N GLN A 359 -5.59 -23.18 4.16
CA GLN A 359 -5.40 -24.65 4.12
C GLN A 359 -4.30 -25.10 5.08
N GLU A 360 -3.18 -24.36 5.19
CA GLU A 360 -2.12 -24.66 6.18
C GLU A 360 -2.67 -24.62 7.60
N VAL A 361 -3.45 -23.59 7.95
CA VAL A 361 -4.05 -23.44 9.29
C VAL A 361 -5.11 -24.51 9.56
N LEU A 362 -5.95 -24.83 8.58
CA LEU A 362 -6.93 -25.93 8.70
C LEU A 362 -6.24 -27.27 8.89
N ASN A 363 -5.09 -27.48 8.27
CA ASN A 363 -4.31 -28.72 8.34
C ASN A 363 -5.18 -29.99 8.12
N GLY A 364 -6.06 -29.92 7.11
CA GLY A 364 -6.99 -30.99 6.75
C GLY A 364 -8.22 -31.17 7.68
N ARG A 365 -8.45 -30.22 8.60
CA ARG A 365 -9.59 -30.25 9.55
C ARG A 365 -10.66 -29.26 9.15
N GLY A 366 -11.51 -29.59 8.22
CA GLY A 366 -12.60 -28.72 7.74
C GLY A 366 -12.48 -28.40 6.26
N HIS A 367 -13.42 -27.61 5.75
CA HIS A 367 -13.56 -27.26 4.36
C HIS A 367 -13.36 -25.76 4.14
N VAL A 368 -12.95 -25.40 2.91
CA VAL A 368 -12.78 -24.00 2.50
C VAL A 368 -13.94 -23.61 1.60
N ILE A 369 -14.66 -22.54 1.97
CA ILE A 369 -15.70 -21.92 1.17
C ILE A 369 -15.21 -20.53 0.77
N THR A 370 -15.11 -20.25 -0.54
CA THR A 370 -14.59 -18.96 -1.02
C THR A 370 -15.68 -18.15 -1.68
N VAL A 371 -15.89 -16.92 -1.21
CA VAL A 371 -16.70 -15.87 -1.83
C VAL A 371 -15.77 -14.92 -2.56
N VAL A 372 -15.88 -14.84 -3.88
CA VAL A 372 -14.95 -14.05 -4.71
C VAL A 372 -15.67 -13.35 -5.86
N GLY A 373 -15.27 -12.11 -6.13
CA GLY A 373 -15.71 -11.34 -7.28
C GLY A 373 -14.53 -10.64 -7.95
N ALA A 374 -14.78 -10.02 -9.10
CA ALA A 374 -13.80 -9.21 -9.80
C ALA A 374 -14.33 -7.80 -10.07
N GLY A 375 -13.42 -6.80 -10.07
CA GLY A 375 -13.81 -5.42 -10.36
C GLY A 375 -14.08 -5.17 -11.83
N GLY A 376 -15.10 -4.37 -12.12
CA GLY A 376 -15.39 -3.83 -13.45
C GLY A 376 -14.38 -2.75 -13.88
N ASN A 377 -14.27 -2.49 -15.20
CA ASN A 377 -13.31 -1.53 -15.79
C ASN A 377 -11.86 -1.78 -15.33
N ARG A 378 -11.49 -3.04 -15.20
CA ARG A 378 -10.17 -3.53 -14.81
C ARG A 378 -9.73 -4.63 -15.80
N ASP A 379 -8.53 -5.16 -15.60
CA ASP A 379 -8.00 -6.26 -16.40
C ASP A 379 -8.96 -7.47 -16.41
N LYS A 380 -9.56 -7.72 -17.58
CA LYS A 380 -10.48 -8.85 -17.79
C LYS A 380 -9.75 -10.19 -17.83
N GLY A 381 -8.48 -10.20 -18.24
CA GLY A 381 -7.67 -11.42 -18.35
C GLY A 381 -7.45 -12.14 -17.02
N LYS A 382 -7.47 -11.42 -15.90
CA LYS A 382 -7.34 -12.03 -14.57
C LYS A 382 -8.62 -12.74 -14.08
N ARG A 383 -9.81 -12.39 -14.62
CA ARG A 383 -11.10 -12.89 -14.13
C ARG A 383 -11.22 -14.41 -14.17
N PRO A 384 -10.98 -15.08 -15.32
CA PRO A 384 -11.03 -16.55 -15.37
C PRO A 384 -9.95 -17.21 -14.51
N ILE A 385 -8.77 -16.62 -14.40
CA ILE A 385 -7.66 -17.17 -13.61
C ILE A 385 -8.01 -17.12 -12.11
N MET A 386 -8.62 -16.03 -11.63
CA MET A 386 -9.09 -15.92 -10.25
C MET A 386 -10.11 -16.99 -9.90
N ALA A 387 -11.06 -17.26 -10.81
CA ALA A 387 -12.04 -18.33 -10.62
C ALA A 387 -11.38 -19.72 -10.58
N GLN A 388 -10.44 -20.01 -11.48
CA GLN A 388 -9.67 -21.25 -11.49
C GLN A 388 -8.92 -21.50 -10.19
N GLU A 389 -8.18 -20.48 -9.70
CA GLU A 389 -7.42 -20.60 -8.46
C GLU A 389 -8.33 -20.76 -7.23
N ALA A 390 -9.48 -20.07 -7.20
CA ALA A 390 -10.47 -20.25 -6.15
C ALA A 390 -11.00 -21.70 -6.13
N VAL A 391 -11.40 -22.25 -7.26
CA VAL A 391 -11.96 -23.61 -7.36
C VAL A 391 -10.92 -24.67 -7.04
N LYS A 392 -9.67 -24.48 -7.46
CA LYS A 392 -8.58 -25.41 -7.20
C LYS A 392 -8.28 -25.56 -5.72
N GLN A 393 -8.42 -24.48 -4.95
CA GLN A 393 -8.03 -24.46 -3.54
C GLN A 393 -9.20 -24.41 -2.56
N SER A 394 -10.44 -24.56 -3.03
CA SER A 394 -11.64 -24.52 -2.21
C SER A 394 -12.54 -25.73 -2.46
N ASP A 395 -13.29 -26.11 -1.45
CA ASP A 395 -14.32 -27.14 -1.55
C ASP A 395 -15.60 -26.61 -2.19
N LYS A 396 -15.92 -25.32 -1.94
CA LYS A 396 -17.01 -24.58 -2.58
C LYS A 396 -16.57 -23.17 -2.91
N VAL A 397 -17.08 -22.64 -4.03
CA VAL A 397 -16.81 -21.26 -4.45
C VAL A 397 -18.15 -20.58 -4.78
N ILE A 398 -18.32 -19.37 -4.28
CA ILE A 398 -19.44 -18.50 -4.62
C ILE A 398 -18.90 -17.31 -5.39
N ILE A 399 -19.18 -17.26 -6.68
CA ILE A 399 -18.81 -16.13 -7.53
C ILE A 399 -19.88 -15.05 -7.43
N THR A 400 -19.48 -13.83 -7.12
CA THR A 400 -20.38 -12.72 -6.82
C THR A 400 -19.89 -11.40 -7.38
N SER A 401 -20.69 -10.34 -7.23
CA SER A 401 -20.29 -8.97 -7.58
C SER A 401 -19.27 -8.41 -6.57
N ASP A 402 -18.30 -7.68 -7.08
CA ASP A 402 -17.38 -6.83 -6.31
C ASP A 402 -17.76 -5.35 -6.52
N ASN A 403 -16.95 -4.54 -7.16
CA ASN A 403 -17.23 -3.18 -7.64
C ASN A 403 -17.48 -3.25 -9.16
N PRO A 404 -18.70 -3.41 -9.64
CA PRO A 404 -18.97 -3.57 -11.08
C PRO A 404 -18.67 -2.29 -11.88
N ARG A 405 -18.65 -1.13 -11.24
CA ARG A 405 -18.44 0.18 -11.87
C ARG A 405 -19.43 0.39 -13.03
N PHE A 406 -18.92 0.50 -14.26
CA PHE A 406 -19.74 0.73 -15.45
C PHE A 406 -20.03 -0.56 -16.25
N GLU A 407 -19.60 -1.74 -15.76
CA GLU A 407 -19.94 -3.03 -16.37
C GLU A 407 -21.17 -3.65 -15.67
N GLU A 408 -21.90 -4.50 -16.39
CA GLU A 408 -23.00 -5.27 -15.78
C GLU A 408 -22.40 -6.40 -14.91
N PRO A 409 -22.85 -6.56 -13.65
CA PRO A 409 -22.29 -7.55 -12.72
C PRO A 409 -22.31 -8.98 -13.27
N GLN A 410 -23.37 -9.35 -13.99
CA GLN A 410 -23.51 -10.69 -14.57
C GLN A 410 -22.46 -10.96 -15.66
N ASP A 411 -22.06 -9.96 -16.44
CA ASP A 411 -21.04 -10.10 -17.47
C ASP A 411 -19.68 -10.37 -16.85
N ILE A 412 -19.37 -9.72 -15.73
CA ILE A 412 -18.13 -9.97 -14.97
C ILE A 412 -18.11 -11.41 -14.43
N ILE A 413 -19.24 -11.89 -13.89
CA ILE A 413 -19.39 -13.26 -13.42
C ILE A 413 -19.21 -14.25 -14.59
N ASN A 414 -19.80 -13.97 -15.75
CA ASN A 414 -19.65 -14.81 -16.95
C ASN A 414 -18.19 -14.88 -17.42
N ASP A 415 -17.44 -13.77 -17.37
CA ASP A 415 -16.01 -13.76 -17.69
C ASP A 415 -15.21 -14.64 -16.70
N MET A 416 -15.57 -14.64 -15.42
CA MET A 416 -14.94 -15.51 -14.43
C MET A 416 -15.24 -16.99 -14.70
N LEU A 417 -16.50 -17.32 -15.02
CA LEU A 417 -16.95 -18.69 -15.33
C LEU A 417 -16.31 -19.25 -16.60
N ALA A 418 -15.99 -18.41 -17.57
CA ALA A 418 -15.38 -18.82 -18.83
C ALA A 418 -14.05 -19.58 -18.67
N GLY A 419 -13.40 -19.46 -17.52
CA GLY A 419 -12.18 -20.19 -17.18
C GLY A 419 -12.40 -21.58 -16.59
N LEU A 420 -13.63 -21.98 -16.30
CA LEU A 420 -13.93 -23.18 -15.54
C LEU A 420 -14.38 -24.35 -16.41
N SER A 421 -13.96 -25.55 -16.08
CA SER A 421 -14.42 -26.79 -16.69
C SER A 421 -15.82 -27.19 -16.16
N LYS A 422 -16.47 -28.14 -16.82
CA LYS A 422 -17.76 -28.71 -16.35
C LYS A 422 -17.63 -29.38 -14.98
N GLU A 423 -16.48 -29.91 -14.64
CA GLU A 423 -16.20 -30.51 -13.36
C GLU A 423 -16.06 -29.46 -12.27
N ASP A 424 -15.32 -28.39 -12.56
CA ASP A 424 -15.17 -27.25 -11.66
C ASP A 424 -16.51 -26.60 -11.29
N MET A 425 -17.45 -26.52 -12.25
CA MET A 425 -18.78 -25.96 -12.05
C MET A 425 -19.61 -26.69 -10.98
N ARG A 426 -19.26 -27.93 -10.62
CA ARG A 426 -19.93 -28.66 -9.52
C ARG A 426 -19.67 -28.06 -8.15
N LYS A 427 -18.56 -27.30 -8.01
CA LYS A 427 -18.20 -26.62 -6.78
C LYS A 427 -18.68 -25.17 -6.72
N VAL A 428 -19.24 -24.64 -7.82
CA VAL A 428 -19.48 -23.21 -7.99
C VAL A 428 -20.96 -22.86 -7.88
N LEU A 429 -21.24 -21.83 -7.10
CA LEU A 429 -22.51 -21.11 -7.07
C LEU A 429 -22.30 -19.69 -7.62
N CYS A 430 -23.30 -19.15 -8.33
CA CYS A 430 -23.27 -17.78 -8.83
C CYS A 430 -24.39 -17.00 -8.16
N ILE A 431 -24.03 -15.99 -7.38
CA ILE A 431 -24.97 -15.14 -6.65
C ILE A 431 -24.53 -13.69 -6.85
N VAL A 432 -25.27 -12.93 -7.64
CA VAL A 432 -24.91 -11.56 -8.00
C VAL A 432 -24.84 -10.66 -6.75
N ASP A 433 -25.84 -10.75 -5.90
CA ASP A 433 -25.90 -9.99 -4.65
C ASP A 433 -24.84 -10.50 -3.67
N ARG A 434 -23.87 -9.64 -3.33
CA ARG A 434 -22.74 -10.00 -2.47
C ARG A 434 -23.17 -10.30 -1.03
N LYS A 435 -24.19 -9.61 -0.51
CA LYS A 435 -24.73 -9.88 0.83
C LYS A 435 -25.33 -11.27 0.90
N GLU A 436 -26.12 -11.65 -0.09
CA GLU A 436 -26.71 -13.00 -0.18
C GLU A 436 -25.64 -14.08 -0.46
N ALA A 437 -24.55 -13.74 -1.20
CA ALA A 437 -23.43 -14.64 -1.40
C ALA A 437 -22.71 -14.94 -0.07
N ILE A 438 -22.40 -13.93 0.74
CA ILE A 438 -21.79 -14.10 2.05
C ILE A 438 -22.70 -14.89 2.99
N LYS A 439 -24.00 -14.56 3.02
CA LYS A 439 -24.99 -15.28 3.83
C LYS A 439 -25.08 -16.76 3.43
N THR A 440 -25.07 -17.05 2.14
CA THR A 440 -25.06 -18.42 1.62
C THR A 440 -23.80 -19.17 2.07
N ALA A 441 -22.63 -18.53 2.02
CA ALA A 441 -21.39 -19.14 2.52
C ALA A 441 -21.49 -19.49 4.00
N CYS A 442 -22.00 -18.57 4.84
CA CYS A 442 -22.22 -18.82 6.27
C CYS A 442 -23.22 -19.95 6.54
N MET A 443 -24.29 -20.04 5.74
CA MET A 443 -25.27 -21.13 5.85
C MET A 443 -24.71 -22.50 5.46
N LEU A 444 -23.73 -22.55 4.57
CA LEU A 444 -23.10 -23.80 4.12
C LEU A 444 -21.98 -24.27 5.05
N ALA A 445 -21.40 -23.37 5.83
CA ALA A 445 -20.27 -23.65 6.70
C ALA A 445 -20.67 -24.48 7.92
N GLN A 446 -19.80 -25.39 8.33
CA GLN A 446 -19.91 -26.22 9.50
C GLN A 446 -18.80 -25.90 10.52
N THR A 447 -18.95 -26.38 11.75
CA THR A 447 -17.90 -26.26 12.78
C THR A 447 -16.55 -26.75 12.24
N GLY A 448 -15.52 -25.91 12.35
CA GLY A 448 -14.19 -26.19 11.87
C GLY A 448 -13.89 -25.73 10.44
N ASP A 449 -14.90 -25.29 9.68
CA ASP A 449 -14.71 -24.76 8.32
C ASP A 449 -14.13 -23.33 8.33
N ALA A 450 -13.58 -22.94 7.19
CA ALA A 450 -13.15 -21.58 6.92
C ALA A 450 -13.86 -20.99 5.70
N ILE A 451 -14.37 -19.78 5.85
CA ILE A 451 -14.92 -18.98 4.75
C ILE A 451 -13.88 -17.91 4.40
N LEU A 452 -13.52 -17.78 3.12
CA LEU A 452 -12.79 -16.64 2.61
C LEU A 452 -13.74 -15.70 1.88
N VAL A 453 -13.82 -14.43 2.30
CA VAL A 453 -14.50 -13.35 1.58
C VAL A 453 -13.43 -12.46 0.99
N ALA A 454 -13.16 -12.63 -0.31
CA ALA A 454 -12.05 -12.01 -1.01
C ALA A 454 -12.47 -10.82 -1.89
N GLY A 455 -11.55 -9.89 -2.08
CA GLY A 455 -11.63 -8.78 -3.05
C GLY A 455 -11.70 -7.41 -2.40
N LYS A 456 -12.69 -7.15 -1.55
CA LYS A 456 -12.94 -5.82 -0.97
C LYS A 456 -12.08 -5.50 0.24
N GLY A 457 -11.80 -6.49 1.07
CA GLY A 457 -10.99 -6.30 2.29
C GLY A 457 -11.54 -5.18 3.18
N HIS A 458 -10.84 -4.04 3.19
CA HIS A 458 -11.19 -2.85 3.98
C HIS A 458 -12.19 -1.90 3.31
N GLU A 459 -12.56 -2.13 2.04
CA GLU A 459 -13.49 -1.26 1.33
C GLU A 459 -14.89 -1.38 1.94
N ASN A 460 -15.44 -0.25 2.35
CA ASN A 460 -16.77 -0.14 2.95
C ASN A 460 -17.83 0.40 1.96
N TYR A 461 -17.59 0.20 0.66
CA TYR A 461 -18.52 0.61 -0.40
C TYR A 461 -18.55 -0.38 -1.55
N GLN A 462 -19.62 -0.34 -2.32
CA GLN A 462 -19.73 -0.96 -3.64
C GLN A 462 -19.93 0.15 -4.67
N ASP A 463 -19.05 0.21 -5.68
CA ASP A 463 -19.10 1.20 -6.77
C ASP A 463 -19.95 0.65 -7.91
N ILE A 464 -21.14 1.23 -8.11
CA ILE A 464 -22.10 0.88 -9.17
C ILE A 464 -22.36 2.14 -10.00
N LYS A 465 -21.97 2.12 -11.27
CA LYS A 465 -22.14 3.23 -12.23
C LYS A 465 -21.57 4.57 -11.73
N GLY A 466 -20.42 4.50 -10.98
CA GLY A 466 -19.75 5.66 -10.42
C GLY A 466 -20.34 6.19 -9.10
N VAL A 467 -21.37 5.54 -8.58
CA VAL A 467 -21.94 5.84 -7.26
C VAL A 467 -21.46 4.83 -6.24
N LYS A 468 -20.91 5.29 -5.14
CA LYS A 468 -20.46 4.46 -4.03
C LYS A 468 -21.58 4.26 -3.02
N TYR A 469 -22.10 3.05 -2.96
CA TYR A 469 -23.08 2.62 -1.97
C TYR A 469 -22.36 2.00 -0.78
N HIS A 470 -22.81 2.26 0.44
CA HIS A 470 -22.23 1.64 1.63
C HIS A 470 -22.36 0.12 1.57
N PHE A 471 -21.26 -0.59 1.73
CA PHE A 471 -21.20 -2.04 1.79
C PHE A 471 -19.88 -2.50 2.39
N ASP A 472 -19.93 -3.15 3.54
CA ASP A 472 -18.76 -3.67 4.27
C ASP A 472 -18.95 -5.17 4.53
N ASP A 473 -18.02 -5.98 4.00
CA ASP A 473 -18.05 -7.45 4.15
C ASP A 473 -18.09 -7.87 5.64
N LYS A 474 -17.35 -7.16 6.51
CA LYS A 474 -17.28 -7.47 7.94
C LYS A 474 -18.58 -7.14 8.67
N GLU A 475 -19.23 -6.02 8.33
CA GLU A 475 -20.54 -5.68 8.88
C GLU A 475 -21.56 -6.75 8.55
N VAL A 476 -21.60 -7.21 7.28
CA VAL A 476 -22.48 -8.27 6.86
C VAL A 476 -22.24 -9.57 7.64
N ILE A 477 -20.98 -9.98 7.80
CA ILE A 477 -20.62 -11.19 8.56
C ILE A 477 -21.04 -11.03 10.03
N ARG A 478 -20.79 -9.89 10.66
CA ARG A 478 -21.17 -9.63 12.06
C ARG A 478 -22.68 -9.65 12.27
N GLU A 479 -23.45 -9.08 11.33
CA GLU A 479 -24.92 -9.16 11.34
C GLU A 479 -25.39 -10.62 11.32
N ILE A 480 -24.77 -11.47 10.50
CA ILE A 480 -25.10 -12.89 10.41
C ILE A 480 -24.75 -13.60 11.72
N PHE A 481 -23.53 -13.40 12.24
CA PHE A 481 -23.06 -14.02 13.47
C PHE A 481 -23.87 -13.63 14.71
N ALA A 482 -24.41 -12.40 14.73
CA ALA A 482 -25.28 -11.94 15.80
C ALA A 482 -26.65 -12.64 15.81
N ASN A 483 -27.04 -13.27 14.69
CA ASN A 483 -28.31 -13.98 14.53
C ASN A 483 -28.14 -15.54 14.56
N GLU A 484 -26.94 -16.05 14.72
CA GLU A 484 -26.62 -17.47 14.87
C GLU A 484 -26.75 -17.98 16.31
#